data_10f060768a8999b13f2df6c304558ebe
#
_entry.id   10f060768a8999b13f2df6c304558ebe
#
_cell.length_a   1.000
_cell.length_b   1.000
_cell.length_c   1.000
_cell.angle_alpha   90.00
_cell.angle_beta   90.00
_cell.angle_gamma   90.00
#
_symmetry.space_group_name_H-M   'P 1'
#
loop_
_entity.id
_entity.type
_entity.pdbx_description
1 polymer ?
#
loop_
_entity_poly.entity_id
_entity_poly.type
_entity_poly.pdbx_seq_one_letter_code
_entity_poly.pdbx_strand_id
1 'polypeptide(L)'
;MVTDFHTHAFPDGLAAAALEKLSGLGHIRPFTDGTAAGLSASMSRAGVDYSIVLLVATSPRQVPRINDSAAQLNQDWSDGGLFSFGCIHPDYEDWRAELARVAELGLKGIKLHPVYQEVSLDDPRYLRILDRAGELGLIVVTHTGIDVGYPDQDFCSPESARRAVDQVGPVRLVLAHMGGWKQWDHVAELLAGTSVYLDTSFSTGTMNALDDGYYCPEDLALLSGESFLALVRAFGVERILFGTDSPWTGQAESIAWLRALPGLTAPEREAILGGNAAALLGLKTGQSS
;
A
#
# COMPACT_ATOMS: atom_id res chain seq x y z
N MET A 1 9.17 -9.70 -14.37
CA MET A 1 8.26 -9.95 -13.24
C MET A 1 7.73 -8.62 -12.75
N VAL A 2 6.40 -8.48 -12.68
CA VAL A 2 5.73 -7.29 -12.15
C VAL A 2 4.98 -7.68 -10.89
N THR A 3 5.21 -6.96 -9.79
CA THR A 3 4.57 -7.20 -8.50
C THR A 3 3.89 -5.92 -8.04
N ASP A 4 2.57 -5.92 -7.99
CA ASP A 4 1.76 -4.83 -7.45
C ASP A 4 1.68 -4.99 -5.93
N PHE A 5 2.47 -4.22 -5.20
CA PHE A 5 2.64 -4.37 -3.76
C PHE A 5 1.50 -3.74 -2.95
N HIS A 6 0.58 -3.02 -3.60
CA HIS A 6 -0.49 -2.32 -2.92
C HIS A 6 -1.79 -2.39 -3.72
N THR A 7 -2.66 -3.30 -3.35
CA THR A 7 -3.99 -3.45 -3.93
C THR A 7 -5.03 -3.68 -2.86
N HIS A 8 -6.30 -3.52 -3.21
CA HIS A 8 -7.44 -3.81 -2.35
C HIS A 8 -8.42 -4.73 -3.07
N ALA A 9 -8.99 -5.65 -2.32
CA ALA A 9 -10.11 -6.47 -2.75
C ALA A 9 -11.04 -6.72 -1.56
N PHE A 10 -12.33 -6.71 -1.82
CA PHE A 10 -13.37 -6.92 -0.83
C PHE A 10 -14.03 -8.27 -1.05
N PRO A 11 -14.61 -8.90 -0.01
CA PRO A 11 -15.47 -10.06 -0.21
C PRO A 11 -16.59 -9.75 -1.21
N ASP A 12 -16.90 -10.69 -2.11
CA ASP A 12 -17.83 -10.49 -3.23
C ASP A 12 -19.17 -9.86 -2.80
N GLY A 13 -19.74 -10.33 -1.69
CA GLY A 13 -20.99 -9.79 -1.16
C GLY A 13 -20.92 -8.36 -0.60
N LEU A 14 -19.72 -7.81 -0.44
CA LEU A 14 -19.49 -6.46 0.12
C LEU A 14 -18.86 -5.51 -0.90
N ALA A 15 -18.27 -6.02 -1.96
CA ALA A 15 -17.45 -5.24 -2.89
C ALA A 15 -18.22 -4.05 -3.50
N ALA A 16 -19.40 -4.28 -4.04
CA ALA A 16 -20.20 -3.21 -4.65
C ALA A 16 -20.53 -2.08 -3.67
N ALA A 17 -21.01 -2.42 -2.46
CA ALA A 17 -21.35 -1.42 -1.45
C ALA A 17 -20.12 -0.68 -0.89
N ALA A 18 -18.98 -1.39 -0.76
CA ALA A 18 -17.72 -0.79 -0.35
C ALA A 18 -17.22 0.22 -1.39
N LEU A 19 -17.23 -0.17 -2.66
CA LEU A 19 -16.83 0.72 -3.76
C LEU A 19 -17.74 1.94 -3.87
N GLU A 20 -19.07 1.77 -3.82
CA GLU A 20 -20.01 2.88 -3.86
C GLU A 20 -19.72 3.89 -2.73
N LYS A 21 -19.54 3.41 -1.50
CA LYS A 21 -19.24 4.25 -0.35
C LYS A 21 -17.91 4.98 -0.52
N LEU A 22 -16.83 4.26 -0.83
CA LEU A 22 -15.48 4.84 -0.89
C LEU A 22 -15.31 5.75 -2.12
N SER A 23 -15.91 5.38 -3.25
CA SER A 23 -15.96 6.21 -4.45
C SER A 23 -16.69 7.53 -4.19
N GLY A 24 -17.82 7.48 -3.46
CA GLY A 24 -18.55 8.69 -3.06
C GLY A 24 -17.79 9.57 -2.07
N LEU A 25 -17.01 8.97 -1.14
CA LEU A 25 -16.18 9.73 -0.20
C LEU A 25 -14.97 10.39 -0.87
N GLY A 26 -14.30 9.67 -1.76
CA GLY A 26 -13.11 10.17 -2.46
C GLY A 26 -13.40 10.89 -3.77
N HIS A 27 -14.66 10.93 -4.22
CA HIS A 27 -15.06 11.47 -5.53
C HIS A 27 -14.27 10.89 -6.72
N ILE A 28 -13.93 9.59 -6.65
CA ILE A 28 -13.11 8.88 -7.63
C ILE A 28 -13.81 7.60 -8.12
N ARG A 29 -13.49 7.18 -9.37
CA ARG A 29 -14.02 5.96 -9.99
C ARG A 29 -13.04 4.80 -9.81
N PRO A 30 -13.54 3.62 -9.47
CA PRO A 30 -12.70 2.42 -9.46
C PRO A 30 -12.44 1.90 -10.89
N PHE A 31 -11.31 1.22 -11.07
CA PHE A 31 -10.91 0.54 -12.30
C PHE A 31 -11.32 -0.94 -12.35
N THR A 32 -11.68 -1.52 -11.22
CA THR A 32 -12.19 -2.90 -11.12
C THR A 32 -13.46 -2.93 -10.28
N ASP A 33 -14.13 -4.08 -10.23
CA ASP A 33 -15.32 -4.30 -9.40
C ASP A 33 -15.01 -4.51 -7.90
N GLY A 34 -13.74 -4.38 -7.52
CA GLY A 34 -13.29 -4.52 -6.14
C GLY A 34 -13.27 -5.94 -5.60
N THR A 35 -13.52 -6.97 -6.42
CA THR A 35 -13.43 -8.37 -6.03
C THR A 35 -12.04 -8.95 -6.30
N ALA A 36 -11.68 -10.08 -5.66
CA ALA A 36 -10.47 -10.82 -5.97
C ALA A 36 -10.44 -11.28 -7.44
N ALA A 37 -11.59 -11.70 -7.97
CA ALA A 37 -11.74 -12.09 -9.36
C ALA A 37 -11.52 -10.91 -10.33
N GLY A 38 -12.07 -9.73 -10.01
CA GLY A 38 -11.86 -8.50 -10.77
C GLY A 38 -10.41 -8.06 -10.77
N LEU A 39 -9.72 -8.16 -9.62
CA LEU A 39 -8.28 -7.89 -9.52
C LEU A 39 -7.46 -8.89 -10.33
N SER A 40 -7.74 -10.20 -10.23
CA SER A 40 -7.06 -11.24 -11.02
C SER A 40 -7.24 -11.01 -12.54
N ALA A 41 -8.43 -10.62 -12.97
CA ALA A 41 -8.68 -10.26 -14.37
C ALA A 41 -7.89 -9.00 -14.79
N SER A 42 -7.74 -8.01 -13.90
CA SER A 42 -6.91 -6.83 -14.13
C SER A 42 -5.43 -7.21 -14.26
N MET A 43 -4.90 -8.03 -13.35
CA MET A 43 -3.54 -8.56 -13.39
C MET A 43 -3.24 -9.23 -14.74
N SER A 44 -4.12 -10.11 -15.18
CA SER A 44 -3.96 -10.83 -16.46
C SER A 44 -3.88 -9.87 -17.64
N ARG A 45 -4.71 -8.83 -17.69
CA ARG A 45 -4.68 -7.80 -18.75
C ARG A 45 -3.45 -6.93 -18.71
N ALA A 46 -2.96 -6.60 -17.53
CA ALA A 46 -1.83 -5.71 -17.31
C ALA A 46 -0.46 -6.40 -17.34
N GLY A 47 -0.43 -7.73 -17.31
CA GLY A 47 0.82 -8.51 -17.19
C GLY A 47 1.46 -8.39 -15.80
N VAL A 48 0.63 -8.36 -14.75
CA VAL A 48 1.05 -8.40 -13.35
C VAL A 48 1.13 -9.83 -12.90
N ASP A 49 2.29 -10.24 -12.38
CA ASP A 49 2.54 -11.60 -11.91
C ASP A 49 2.04 -11.82 -10.48
N TYR A 50 2.19 -10.80 -9.62
CA TYR A 50 1.78 -10.86 -8.22
C TYR A 50 1.09 -9.58 -7.79
N SER A 51 0.04 -9.70 -6.96
CA SER A 51 -0.60 -8.56 -6.28
C SER A 51 -0.76 -8.84 -4.79
N ILE A 52 -0.45 -7.84 -3.97
CA ILE A 52 -0.60 -7.91 -2.51
C ILE A 52 -1.87 -7.17 -2.12
N VAL A 53 -2.85 -7.91 -1.63
CA VAL A 53 -4.12 -7.37 -1.13
C VAL A 53 -3.93 -6.90 0.31
N LEU A 54 -4.16 -5.62 0.54
CA LEU A 54 -3.99 -4.96 1.82
C LEU A 54 -5.35 -4.73 2.48
N LEU A 55 -5.71 -5.57 3.43
CA LEU A 55 -6.96 -5.48 4.16
C LEU A 55 -6.84 -4.54 5.37
N VAL A 56 -7.90 -3.76 5.63
CA VAL A 56 -7.92 -2.77 6.72
C VAL A 56 -9.03 -3.10 7.71
N ALA A 57 -8.68 -3.19 9.01
CA ALA A 57 -9.65 -3.20 10.10
C ALA A 57 -9.94 -1.76 10.54
N THR A 58 -11.14 -1.29 10.34
CA THR A 58 -11.60 0.05 10.77
C THR A 58 -12.20 0.05 12.19
N SER A 59 -12.26 -1.12 12.83
CA SER A 59 -12.61 -1.27 14.23
C SER A 59 -11.94 -2.51 14.83
N PRO A 60 -11.68 -2.52 16.16
CA PRO A 60 -11.01 -3.65 16.83
C PRO A 60 -11.68 -5.00 16.58
N ARG A 61 -13.01 -5.04 16.59
CA ARG A 61 -13.80 -6.29 16.45
C ARG A 61 -13.64 -6.98 15.10
N GLN A 62 -13.18 -6.26 14.07
CA GLN A 62 -12.99 -6.82 12.72
C GLN A 62 -11.68 -7.61 12.59
N VAL A 63 -10.69 -7.34 13.43
CA VAL A 63 -9.32 -7.84 13.29
C VAL A 63 -9.22 -9.36 13.08
N PRO A 64 -9.74 -10.23 13.96
CA PRO A 64 -9.57 -11.67 13.77
C PRO A 64 -10.22 -12.17 12.47
N ARG A 65 -11.44 -11.71 12.19
CA ARG A 65 -12.17 -12.11 10.99
C ARG A 65 -11.46 -11.70 9.70
N ILE A 66 -10.89 -10.50 9.68
CA ILE A 66 -10.16 -10.02 8.49
C ILE A 66 -8.88 -10.84 8.30
N ASN A 67 -8.15 -11.18 9.37
CA ASN A 67 -6.97 -12.01 9.29
C ASN A 67 -7.28 -13.44 8.83
N ASP A 68 -8.40 -14.02 9.27
CA ASP A 68 -8.88 -15.30 8.76
C ASP A 68 -9.22 -15.21 7.26
N SER A 69 -9.87 -14.13 6.84
CA SER A 69 -10.17 -13.90 5.43
C SER A 69 -8.91 -13.70 4.58
N ALA A 70 -7.87 -13.04 5.12
CA ALA A 70 -6.57 -12.90 4.46
C ALA A 70 -5.89 -14.26 4.24
N ALA A 71 -5.90 -15.10 5.27
CA ALA A 71 -5.34 -16.46 5.17
C ALA A 71 -6.13 -17.32 4.17
N GLN A 72 -7.46 -17.22 4.16
CA GLN A 72 -8.31 -17.91 3.18
C GLN A 72 -8.03 -17.43 1.76
N LEU A 73 -7.90 -16.12 1.54
CA LEU A 73 -7.55 -15.56 0.23
C LEU A 73 -6.21 -16.15 -0.28
N ASN A 74 -5.22 -16.29 0.60
CA ASN A 74 -3.93 -16.88 0.24
C ASN A 74 -4.07 -18.36 -0.14
N GLN A 75 -4.97 -19.11 0.48
CA GLN A 75 -5.25 -20.49 0.10
C GLN A 75 -5.94 -20.59 -1.27
N ASP A 76 -6.87 -19.70 -1.54
CA ASP A 76 -7.72 -19.78 -2.73
C ASP A 76 -7.07 -19.18 -3.98
N TRP A 77 -6.18 -18.19 -3.84
CA TRP A 77 -5.71 -17.35 -4.93
C TRP A 77 -4.20 -17.28 -5.13
N SER A 78 -3.39 -17.87 -4.26
CA SER A 78 -1.91 -17.80 -4.37
C SER A 78 -1.37 -18.39 -5.67
N ASP A 79 -1.99 -19.44 -6.19
CA ASP A 79 -1.61 -20.04 -7.48
C ASP A 79 -1.82 -19.06 -8.65
N GLY A 80 -2.74 -18.12 -8.51
CA GLY A 80 -2.99 -17.01 -9.44
C GLY A 80 -2.17 -15.76 -9.16
N GLY A 81 -1.23 -15.80 -8.20
CA GLY A 81 -0.37 -14.67 -7.85
C GLY A 81 -0.99 -13.64 -6.91
N LEU A 82 -2.20 -13.90 -6.36
CA LEU A 82 -2.77 -13.03 -5.34
C LEU A 82 -2.37 -13.49 -3.95
N PHE A 83 -1.85 -12.53 -3.16
CA PHE A 83 -1.54 -12.73 -1.76
C PHE A 83 -2.15 -11.61 -0.94
N SER A 84 -2.54 -11.90 0.30
CA SER A 84 -3.04 -10.89 1.24
C SER A 84 -2.11 -10.75 2.43
N PHE A 85 -1.99 -9.52 2.91
CA PHE A 85 -1.49 -9.24 4.25
C PHE A 85 -2.65 -9.25 5.25
N GLY A 86 -2.32 -9.45 6.52
CA GLY A 86 -3.26 -9.27 7.61
C GLY A 86 -3.43 -7.79 7.98
N CYS A 87 -4.10 -7.57 9.09
CA CYS A 87 -4.29 -6.24 9.65
C CYS A 87 -4.24 -6.28 11.18
N ILE A 88 -4.13 -5.10 11.78
CA ILE A 88 -4.34 -4.91 13.22
C ILE A 88 -5.00 -3.55 13.46
N HIS A 89 -5.76 -3.42 14.55
CA HIS A 89 -6.27 -2.14 15.02
C HIS A 89 -5.53 -1.74 16.30
N PRO A 90 -5.11 -0.47 16.47
CA PRO A 90 -4.33 -0.04 17.63
C PRO A 90 -5.05 -0.23 18.97
N ASP A 91 -6.38 -0.24 18.97
CA ASP A 91 -7.22 -0.47 20.14
C ASP A 91 -7.66 -1.95 20.31
N TYR A 92 -7.12 -2.86 19.50
CA TYR A 92 -7.42 -4.29 19.70
C TYR A 92 -6.71 -4.79 20.96
N GLU A 93 -7.46 -5.29 21.93
CA GLU A 93 -6.94 -5.64 23.27
C GLU A 93 -5.84 -6.69 23.19
N ASP A 94 -6.08 -7.77 22.46
CA ASP A 94 -5.15 -8.90 22.31
C ASP A 94 -4.16 -8.71 21.13
N TRP A 95 -3.80 -7.48 20.82
CA TRP A 95 -2.97 -7.13 19.66
C TRP A 95 -1.67 -7.93 19.55
N ARG A 96 -1.02 -8.23 20.69
CA ARG A 96 0.25 -8.94 20.74
C ARG A 96 0.10 -10.42 20.32
N ALA A 97 -0.93 -11.08 20.81
CA ALA A 97 -1.26 -12.45 20.45
C ALA A 97 -1.72 -12.53 18.98
N GLU A 98 -2.51 -11.56 18.55
CA GLU A 98 -3.00 -11.52 17.17
C GLU A 98 -1.88 -11.31 16.14
N LEU A 99 -0.89 -10.48 16.42
CA LEU A 99 0.28 -10.36 15.55
C LEU A 99 1.08 -11.66 15.46
N ALA A 100 1.21 -12.41 16.57
CA ALA A 100 1.81 -13.73 16.53
C ALA A 100 0.98 -14.70 15.67
N ARG A 101 -0.36 -14.67 15.81
CA ARG A 101 -1.28 -15.47 14.99
C ARG A 101 -1.19 -15.11 13.49
N VAL A 102 -1.06 -13.84 13.16
CA VAL A 102 -0.82 -13.39 11.77
C VAL A 102 0.42 -14.09 11.18
N ALA A 103 1.51 -14.13 11.93
CA ALA A 103 2.72 -14.85 11.49
C ALA A 103 2.51 -16.37 11.39
N GLU A 104 1.79 -16.98 12.35
CA GLU A 104 1.43 -18.41 12.36
C GLU A 104 0.52 -18.79 11.19
N LEU A 105 -0.38 -17.90 10.76
CA LEU A 105 -1.20 -18.05 9.56
C LEU A 105 -0.39 -17.96 8.25
N GLY A 106 0.92 -17.66 8.33
CA GLY A 106 1.80 -17.52 7.16
C GLY A 106 1.64 -16.20 6.42
N LEU A 107 0.91 -15.23 6.98
CA LEU A 107 0.79 -13.89 6.41
C LEU A 107 2.13 -13.16 6.52
N LYS A 108 2.60 -12.57 5.43
CA LYS A 108 3.93 -11.94 5.35
C LYS A 108 3.99 -10.55 5.99
N GLY A 109 2.85 -9.94 6.24
CA GLY A 109 2.80 -8.58 6.77
C GLY A 109 1.40 -8.17 7.21
N ILE A 110 1.30 -6.90 7.59
CA ILE A 110 0.05 -6.25 8.01
C ILE A 110 -0.11 -4.89 7.33
N LYS A 111 -1.38 -4.47 7.15
CA LYS A 111 -1.76 -3.11 6.76
C LYS A 111 -2.25 -2.33 7.96
N LEU A 112 -1.80 -1.07 8.06
CA LEU A 112 -2.29 -0.05 8.97
C LEU A 112 -2.92 1.10 8.17
N HIS A 113 -3.93 1.74 8.73
CA HIS A 113 -4.57 2.89 8.11
C HIS A 113 -4.92 3.95 9.17
N PRO A 114 -3.97 4.81 9.55
CA PRO A 114 -4.15 5.76 10.64
C PRO A 114 -5.41 6.63 10.54
N VAL A 115 -5.76 7.09 9.33
CA VAL A 115 -6.98 7.89 9.11
C VAL A 115 -8.24 7.09 9.42
N TYR A 116 -8.38 5.86 8.91
CA TYR A 116 -9.57 5.03 9.16
C TYR A 116 -9.63 4.46 10.57
N GLN A 117 -8.52 4.43 11.27
CA GLN A 117 -8.39 3.96 12.65
C GLN A 117 -8.38 5.12 13.67
N GLU A 118 -8.39 6.37 13.19
CA GLU A 118 -8.43 7.61 13.96
C GLU A 118 -7.32 7.70 15.03
N VAL A 119 -6.12 7.25 14.69
CA VAL A 119 -4.96 7.22 15.57
C VAL A 119 -3.72 7.68 14.81
N SER A 120 -2.97 8.64 15.38
CA SER A 120 -1.72 9.11 14.77
C SER A 120 -0.68 8.02 14.68
N LEU A 121 0.09 7.99 13.58
CA LEU A 121 1.09 6.94 13.32
C LEU A 121 2.19 6.87 14.40
N ASP A 122 2.47 7.98 15.06
CA ASP A 122 3.42 8.10 16.18
C ASP A 122 2.81 7.88 17.57
N ASP A 123 1.53 7.46 17.65
CA ASP A 123 0.88 7.10 18.90
C ASP A 123 1.54 5.84 19.51
N PRO A 124 1.74 5.77 20.83
CA PRO A 124 2.30 4.59 21.49
C PRO A 124 1.62 3.26 21.17
N ARG A 125 0.33 3.30 20.82
CA ARG A 125 -0.42 2.11 20.39
C ARG A 125 0.09 1.55 19.07
N TYR A 126 0.49 2.41 18.11
CA TYR A 126 1.12 1.97 16.87
C TYR A 126 2.58 1.63 17.07
N LEU A 127 3.33 2.40 17.85
CA LEU A 127 4.76 2.14 18.08
C LEU A 127 4.99 0.71 18.61
N ARG A 128 4.20 0.27 19.59
CA ARG A 128 4.28 -1.12 20.10
C ARG A 128 3.91 -2.18 19.06
N ILE A 129 3.00 -1.85 18.12
CA ILE A 129 2.63 -2.74 16.99
C ILE A 129 3.80 -2.84 16.02
N LEU A 130 4.42 -1.72 15.66
CA LEU A 130 5.58 -1.68 14.77
C LEU A 130 6.76 -2.47 15.34
N ASP A 131 7.09 -2.28 16.62
CA ASP A 131 8.14 -3.05 17.31
C ASP A 131 7.83 -4.55 17.28
N ARG A 132 6.60 -4.94 17.64
CA ARG A 132 6.22 -6.35 17.63
C ARG A 132 6.21 -6.96 16.24
N ALA A 133 5.78 -6.23 15.22
CA ALA A 133 5.86 -6.67 13.84
C ALA A 133 7.32 -6.89 13.39
N GLY A 134 8.22 -5.99 13.80
CA GLY A 134 9.66 -6.14 13.59
C GLY A 134 10.23 -7.41 14.23
N GLU A 135 9.91 -7.68 15.50
CA GLU A 135 10.30 -8.91 16.21
C GLU A 135 9.83 -10.19 15.50
N LEU A 136 8.65 -10.15 14.91
CA LEU A 136 8.05 -11.29 14.18
C LEU A 136 8.52 -11.37 12.72
N GLY A 137 9.30 -10.40 12.26
CA GLY A 137 9.73 -10.32 10.87
C GLY A 137 8.59 -10.03 9.89
N LEU A 138 7.49 -9.45 10.35
CA LEU A 138 6.39 -9.01 9.48
C LEU A 138 6.76 -7.73 8.73
N ILE A 139 6.24 -7.60 7.52
CA ILE A 139 6.26 -6.33 6.78
C ILE A 139 5.07 -5.49 7.24
N VAL A 140 5.29 -4.21 7.48
CA VAL A 140 4.20 -3.28 7.79
C VAL A 140 4.01 -2.31 6.63
N VAL A 141 2.81 -2.27 6.06
CA VAL A 141 2.41 -1.24 5.09
C VAL A 141 1.45 -0.29 5.79
N THR A 142 1.76 0.99 5.80
CA THR A 142 0.86 2.01 6.37
C THR A 142 0.45 3.04 5.32
N HIS A 143 -0.81 3.48 5.37
CA HIS A 143 -1.22 4.69 4.67
C HIS A 143 -0.42 5.88 5.19
N THR A 144 0.03 6.79 4.31
CA THR A 144 0.76 8.01 4.68
C THR A 144 0.34 9.19 3.81
N GLY A 145 0.31 10.37 4.45
CA GLY A 145 -0.19 11.60 3.85
C GLY A 145 -1.69 11.82 4.05
N ILE A 146 -2.24 12.68 3.24
CA ILE A 146 -3.67 13.00 3.23
C ILE A 146 -4.45 11.81 2.65
N ASP A 147 -5.62 11.50 3.21
CA ASP A 147 -6.54 10.53 2.62
C ASP A 147 -7.56 11.24 1.72
N VAL A 148 -7.77 10.72 0.52
CA VAL A 148 -8.65 11.33 -0.48
C VAL A 148 -10.11 11.44 -0.01
N GLY A 149 -10.56 10.54 0.85
CA GLY A 149 -11.91 10.55 1.43
C GLY A 149 -12.02 11.39 2.71
N TYR A 150 -10.90 11.81 3.29
CA TYR A 150 -10.84 12.56 4.56
C TYR A 150 -9.75 13.64 4.51
N PRO A 151 -9.85 14.62 3.60
CA PRO A 151 -8.77 15.56 3.31
C PRO A 151 -8.39 16.49 4.47
N ASP A 152 -9.29 16.65 5.44
CA ASP A 152 -9.09 17.52 6.62
C ASP A 152 -8.44 16.77 7.82
N GLN A 153 -8.11 15.47 7.66
CA GLN A 153 -7.54 14.66 8.74
C GLN A 153 -6.05 14.39 8.49
N ASP A 154 -5.24 14.69 9.49
CA ASP A 154 -3.80 14.44 9.48
C ASP A 154 -3.38 13.50 10.61
N PHE A 155 -3.45 12.19 10.35
CA PHE A 155 -3.02 11.15 11.28
C PHE A 155 -1.71 10.48 10.87
N CYS A 156 -1.20 10.74 9.69
CA CYS A 156 -0.05 10.04 9.12
C CYS A 156 0.77 10.88 8.14
N SER A 157 1.01 12.14 8.50
CA SER A 157 1.91 13.01 7.75
C SER A 157 3.36 12.47 7.74
N PRO A 158 4.22 12.94 6.83
CA PRO A 158 5.64 12.61 6.84
C PRO A 158 6.32 12.91 8.19
N GLU A 159 5.88 13.94 8.91
CA GLU A 159 6.37 14.29 10.24
C GLU A 159 6.01 13.25 11.29
N SER A 160 4.79 12.75 11.28
CA SER A 160 4.37 11.67 12.21
C SER A 160 5.05 10.36 11.86
N ALA A 161 5.23 10.06 10.57
CA ALA A 161 6.02 8.91 10.12
C ALA A 161 7.49 9.01 10.58
N ARG A 162 8.09 10.18 10.48
CA ARG A 162 9.45 10.42 10.98
C ARG A 162 9.54 10.17 12.48
N ARG A 163 8.63 10.74 13.28
CA ARG A 163 8.61 10.52 14.73
C ARG A 163 8.38 9.05 15.10
N ALA A 164 7.58 8.32 14.34
CA ALA A 164 7.40 6.88 14.55
C ALA A 164 8.69 6.11 14.26
N VAL A 165 9.33 6.37 13.11
CA VAL A 165 10.59 5.71 12.71
C VAL A 165 11.72 5.95 13.73
N ASP A 166 11.81 7.15 14.30
CA ASP A 166 12.84 7.48 15.31
C ASP A 166 12.64 6.77 16.65
N GLN A 167 11.45 6.22 16.92
CA GLN A 167 11.09 5.63 18.21
C GLN A 167 11.01 4.10 18.19
N VAL A 168 10.93 3.49 17.01
CA VAL A 168 10.77 2.03 16.89
C VAL A 168 12.09 1.33 16.55
N GLY A 169 12.16 0.07 16.93
CA GLY A 169 13.26 -0.82 16.55
C GLY A 169 13.22 -1.19 15.05
N PRO A 170 14.11 -2.09 14.60
CA PRO A 170 14.18 -2.51 13.22
C PRO A 170 12.86 -3.17 12.75
N VAL A 171 12.19 -2.56 11.80
CA VAL A 171 10.98 -3.07 11.15
C VAL A 171 11.02 -2.81 9.65
N ARG A 172 10.50 -3.76 8.85
CA ARG A 172 10.32 -3.56 7.42
C ARG A 172 9.06 -2.73 7.18
N LEU A 173 9.22 -1.40 7.21
CA LEU A 173 8.12 -0.44 7.10
C LEU A 173 8.03 0.12 5.69
N VAL A 174 6.85 0.00 5.09
CA VAL A 174 6.50 0.57 3.79
C VAL A 174 5.52 1.71 4.02
N LEU A 175 5.92 2.91 3.63
CA LEU A 175 5.09 4.10 3.66
C LEU A 175 4.40 4.22 2.30
N ALA A 176 3.09 4.04 2.28
CA ALA A 176 2.30 4.08 1.06
C ALA A 176 2.30 5.47 0.41
N HIS A 177 1.89 5.51 -0.86
CA HIS A 177 1.67 6.74 -1.59
C HIS A 177 2.91 7.65 -1.67
N MET A 178 4.06 7.03 -1.98
CA MET A 178 5.38 7.69 -2.01
C MET A 178 5.71 8.44 -0.71
N GLY A 179 5.25 7.87 0.44
CA GLY A 179 5.59 8.34 1.78
C GLY A 179 4.76 9.51 2.31
N GLY A 180 3.80 10.04 1.53
CA GLY A 180 2.99 11.17 1.98
C GLY A 180 2.11 11.75 0.87
N TRP A 181 0.94 11.13 0.58
CA TRP A 181 0.04 11.60 -0.46
C TRP A 181 -0.30 13.09 -0.32
N LYS A 182 -0.06 13.87 -1.40
CA LYS A 182 -0.22 15.35 -1.44
C LYS A 182 0.65 16.14 -0.44
N GLN A 183 1.60 15.48 0.24
CA GLN A 183 2.59 16.09 1.16
C GLN A 183 4.04 15.73 0.76
N TRP A 184 4.25 15.38 -0.51
CA TRP A 184 5.52 14.82 -1.02
C TRP A 184 6.74 15.73 -0.86
N ASP A 185 6.55 17.04 -0.79
CA ASP A 185 7.63 18.02 -0.64
C ASP A 185 8.43 17.82 0.67
N HIS A 186 7.80 17.28 1.71
CA HIS A 186 8.42 17.02 3.02
C HIS A 186 9.06 15.63 3.12
N VAL A 187 8.70 14.69 2.23
CA VAL A 187 9.08 13.27 2.35
C VAL A 187 10.59 13.08 2.26
N ALA A 188 11.26 13.72 1.28
CA ALA A 188 12.70 13.56 1.11
C ALA A 188 13.48 14.16 2.28
N GLU A 189 13.09 15.35 2.74
CA GLU A 189 13.76 16.03 3.86
C GLU A 189 13.67 15.23 5.16
N LEU A 190 12.47 14.70 5.45
CA LEU A 190 12.20 14.06 6.74
C LEU A 190 12.61 12.58 6.78
N LEU A 191 12.49 11.86 5.67
CA LEU A 191 12.53 10.39 5.67
C LEU A 191 13.68 9.80 4.86
N ALA A 192 14.36 10.56 4.00
CA ALA A 192 15.52 10.03 3.29
C ALA A 192 16.64 9.64 4.29
N GLY A 193 17.36 8.56 3.96
CA GLY A 193 18.39 7.99 4.83
C GLY A 193 17.86 7.10 5.97
N THR A 194 16.54 6.98 6.13
CA THR A 194 15.92 5.98 7.02
C THR A 194 15.85 4.61 6.33
N SER A 195 15.41 3.58 7.08
CA SER A 195 15.27 2.22 6.57
C SER A 195 13.93 1.94 5.86
N VAL A 196 13.05 2.94 5.73
CA VAL A 196 11.72 2.76 5.16
C VAL A 196 11.74 2.48 3.66
N TYR A 197 10.70 1.82 3.19
CA TYR A 197 10.37 1.69 1.77
C TYR A 197 9.22 2.65 1.43
N LEU A 198 9.14 3.04 0.16
CA LEU A 198 8.00 3.78 -0.38
C LEU A 198 7.29 2.92 -1.42
N ASP A 199 5.96 2.97 -1.51
CA ASP A 199 5.26 2.39 -2.64
C ASP A 199 4.64 3.47 -3.54
N THR A 200 4.46 3.15 -4.82
CA THR A 200 3.99 4.11 -5.83
C THR A 200 2.46 4.24 -5.90
N SER A 201 1.74 3.55 -5.02
CA SER A 201 0.28 3.47 -5.04
C SER A 201 -0.36 4.86 -5.01
N PHE A 202 -1.37 5.06 -5.85
CA PHE A 202 -2.14 6.31 -5.97
C PHE A 202 -1.29 7.59 -6.03
N SER A 203 -0.06 7.51 -6.59
CA SER A 203 0.88 8.63 -6.61
C SER A 203 1.36 8.99 -8.00
N THR A 204 1.00 8.23 -9.04
CA THR A 204 1.49 8.42 -10.39
C THR A 204 0.34 8.61 -11.37
N GLY A 205 0.56 9.45 -12.39
CA GLY A 205 -0.45 9.73 -13.41
C GLY A 205 -1.49 10.75 -12.96
N THR A 206 -2.76 10.44 -13.16
CA THR A 206 -3.89 11.34 -12.90
C THR A 206 -5.00 10.59 -12.18
N MET A 207 -5.68 11.22 -11.25
CA MET A 207 -6.86 10.65 -10.58
C MET A 207 -8.02 10.44 -11.57
N ASN A 208 -8.72 9.32 -11.45
CA ASN A 208 -9.95 9.03 -12.21
C ASN A 208 -11.17 9.56 -11.42
N ALA A 209 -11.38 10.87 -11.47
CA ALA A 209 -12.43 11.54 -10.70
C ALA A 209 -13.85 11.23 -11.23
N LEU A 210 -14.85 11.39 -10.36
CA LEU A 210 -16.26 11.44 -10.76
C LEU A 210 -16.55 12.77 -11.51
N ASP A 211 -17.55 12.76 -12.39
CA ASP A 211 -17.99 13.96 -13.09
C ASP A 211 -19.01 14.76 -12.25
N ASP A 212 -18.68 14.98 -10.97
CA ASP A 212 -19.58 15.65 -10.01
C ASP A 212 -19.14 17.08 -9.67
N GLY A 213 -18.03 17.53 -10.27
CA GLY A 213 -17.50 18.88 -10.10
C GLY A 213 -16.77 19.13 -8.77
N TYR A 214 -16.44 18.06 -8.04
CA TYR A 214 -15.70 18.18 -6.78
C TYR A 214 -14.26 18.63 -7.00
N TYR A 215 -13.56 18.02 -7.97
CA TYR A 215 -12.19 18.37 -8.30
C TYR A 215 -12.11 19.34 -9.47
N CYS A 216 -11.21 20.32 -9.36
CA CYS A 216 -10.77 21.07 -10.52
C CYS A 216 -9.64 20.29 -11.26
N PRO A 217 -9.33 20.61 -12.54
CA PRO A 217 -8.32 19.86 -13.31
C PRO A 217 -6.93 19.80 -12.66
N GLU A 218 -6.57 20.84 -11.91
CA GLU A 218 -5.29 20.95 -11.21
C GLU A 218 -5.18 19.96 -10.05
N ASP A 219 -6.31 19.63 -9.40
CA ASP A 219 -6.35 18.67 -8.28
C ASP A 219 -6.10 17.24 -8.74
N LEU A 220 -6.40 16.94 -10.01
CA LEU A 220 -6.29 15.58 -10.55
C LEU A 220 -4.85 15.14 -10.78
N ALA A 221 -3.92 16.09 -10.90
CA ALA A 221 -2.51 15.77 -11.10
C ALA A 221 -1.91 15.16 -9.83
N LEU A 222 -1.27 14.02 -10.00
CA LEU A 222 -0.47 13.36 -8.98
C LEU A 222 1.01 13.79 -9.09
N LEU A 223 1.92 13.02 -8.51
CA LEU A 223 3.33 13.34 -8.49
C LEU A 223 3.90 13.52 -9.92
N SER A 224 4.60 14.61 -10.16
CA SER A 224 5.26 14.81 -11.44
C SER A 224 6.39 13.79 -11.63
N GLY A 225 6.75 13.50 -12.89
CA GLY A 225 7.88 12.60 -13.16
C GLY A 225 9.20 13.10 -12.56
N GLU A 226 9.41 14.41 -12.50
CA GLU A 226 10.58 15.03 -11.89
C GLU A 226 10.60 14.82 -10.36
N SER A 227 9.49 15.12 -9.69
CA SER A 227 9.35 14.92 -8.24
C SER A 227 9.45 13.45 -7.85
N PHE A 228 8.86 12.57 -8.66
CA PHE A 228 8.98 11.11 -8.47
C PHE A 228 10.46 10.68 -8.54
N LEU A 229 11.20 11.11 -9.57
CA LEU A 229 12.61 10.79 -9.70
C LEU A 229 13.45 11.36 -8.55
N ALA A 230 13.14 12.56 -8.08
CA ALA A 230 13.81 13.15 -6.93
C ALA A 230 13.67 12.27 -5.68
N LEU A 231 12.46 11.76 -5.41
CA LEU A 231 12.23 10.80 -4.32
C LEU A 231 12.98 9.48 -4.54
N VAL A 232 12.92 8.91 -5.77
CA VAL A 232 13.69 7.69 -6.09
C VAL A 232 15.19 7.88 -5.83
N ARG A 233 15.76 9.03 -6.17
CA ARG A 233 17.19 9.30 -5.93
C ARG A 233 17.50 9.56 -4.46
N ALA A 234 16.58 10.18 -3.70
CA ALA A 234 16.76 10.45 -2.28
C ALA A 234 16.73 9.17 -1.42
N PHE A 235 15.87 8.20 -1.77
CA PHE A 235 15.71 6.96 -1.01
C PHE A 235 16.57 5.79 -1.52
N GLY A 236 16.99 5.84 -2.78
CA GLY A 236 17.58 4.72 -3.50
C GLY A 236 16.50 3.87 -4.19
N VAL A 237 16.82 3.43 -5.40
CA VAL A 237 15.91 2.63 -6.25
C VAL A 237 15.39 1.38 -5.52
N GLU A 238 16.24 0.74 -4.74
CA GLU A 238 15.96 -0.50 -4.00
C GLU A 238 14.91 -0.33 -2.89
N ARG A 239 14.56 0.90 -2.54
CA ARG A 239 13.56 1.23 -1.54
C ARG A 239 12.20 1.58 -2.11
N ILE A 240 12.05 1.57 -3.44
CA ILE A 240 10.79 1.92 -4.11
C ILE A 240 10.10 0.63 -4.58
N LEU A 241 8.85 0.46 -4.18
CA LEU A 241 8.01 -0.67 -4.55
C LEU A 241 6.91 -0.20 -5.50
N PHE A 242 6.65 -0.95 -6.56
CA PHE A 242 5.50 -0.70 -7.41
C PHE A 242 4.22 -1.08 -6.68
N GLY A 243 3.27 -0.19 -6.62
CA GLY A 243 1.93 -0.39 -6.11
C GLY A 243 0.95 0.50 -6.86
N THR A 244 -0.28 0.06 -7.01
CA THR A 244 -1.29 0.82 -7.75
C THR A 244 -2.38 1.41 -6.88
N ASP A 245 -2.66 0.82 -5.72
CA ASP A 245 -3.88 1.10 -4.97
C ASP A 245 -5.16 0.64 -5.71
N SER A 246 -5.03 -0.37 -6.60
CA SER A 246 -6.21 -0.94 -7.25
C SER A 246 -7.26 -1.29 -6.19
N PRO A 247 -8.53 -0.89 -6.36
CA PRO A 247 -9.18 -0.48 -7.61
C PRO A 247 -9.10 1.01 -7.94
N TRP A 248 -8.44 1.86 -7.17
CA TRP A 248 -8.48 3.33 -7.34
C TRP A 248 -7.59 3.86 -8.46
N THR A 249 -6.52 3.12 -8.83
CA THR A 249 -5.79 3.34 -10.08
C THR A 249 -5.67 2.06 -10.88
N GLY A 250 -5.51 2.19 -12.19
CA GLY A 250 -5.38 1.06 -13.11
C GLY A 250 -3.97 0.49 -13.13
N GLN A 251 -3.85 -0.84 -13.06
CA GLN A 251 -2.54 -1.52 -13.12
C GLN A 251 -1.83 -1.28 -14.46
N ALA A 252 -2.54 -1.36 -15.57
CA ALA A 252 -1.96 -1.15 -16.91
C ALA A 252 -1.47 0.29 -17.09
N GLU A 253 -2.26 1.27 -16.64
CA GLU A 253 -1.95 2.71 -16.71
C GLU A 253 -0.71 3.04 -15.88
N SER A 254 -0.63 2.53 -14.64
CA SER A 254 0.52 2.76 -13.74
C SER A 254 1.80 2.13 -14.27
N ILE A 255 1.73 0.91 -14.81
CA ILE A 255 2.86 0.24 -15.47
C ILE A 255 3.32 1.05 -16.70
N ALA A 256 2.38 1.48 -17.53
CA ALA A 256 2.68 2.26 -18.73
C ALA A 256 3.36 3.59 -18.36
N TRP A 257 2.85 4.27 -17.32
CA TRP A 257 3.44 5.50 -16.82
C TRP A 257 4.89 5.30 -16.38
N LEU A 258 5.16 4.28 -15.55
CA LEU A 258 6.51 4.00 -15.05
C LEU A 258 7.48 3.58 -16.18
N ARG A 259 6.98 2.81 -17.14
CA ARG A 259 7.78 2.41 -18.32
C ARG A 259 8.12 3.58 -19.23
N ALA A 260 7.22 4.53 -19.37
CA ALA A 260 7.41 5.73 -20.19
C ALA A 260 8.26 6.82 -19.51
N LEU A 261 8.43 6.76 -18.17
CA LEU A 261 9.12 7.79 -17.42
C LEU A 261 10.59 7.88 -17.84
N PRO A 262 11.04 9.04 -18.39
CA PRO A 262 12.46 9.26 -18.67
C PRO A 262 13.26 9.39 -17.36
N GLY A 263 14.56 9.08 -17.40
CA GLY A 263 15.45 9.26 -16.24
C GLY A 263 15.64 8.03 -15.35
N LEU A 264 14.87 6.95 -15.58
CA LEU A 264 15.18 5.62 -15.05
C LEU A 264 15.88 4.77 -16.11
N THR A 265 16.87 4.00 -15.71
CA THR A 265 17.45 2.94 -16.55
C THR A 265 16.52 1.72 -16.62
N ALA A 266 16.72 0.84 -17.60
CA ALA A 266 15.92 -0.39 -17.67
C ALA A 266 16.04 -1.28 -16.40
N PRO A 267 17.24 -1.49 -15.83
CA PRO A 267 17.36 -2.21 -14.56
C PRO A 267 16.63 -1.55 -13.38
N GLU A 268 16.64 -0.22 -13.29
CA GLU A 268 15.92 0.51 -12.24
C GLU A 268 14.40 0.31 -12.36
N ARG A 269 13.87 0.39 -13.60
CA ARG A 269 12.44 0.11 -13.83
C ARG A 269 12.05 -1.30 -13.42
N GLU A 270 12.84 -2.30 -13.80
CA GLU A 270 12.57 -3.69 -13.43
C GLU A 270 12.69 -3.92 -11.92
N ALA A 271 13.63 -3.24 -11.25
CA ALA A 271 13.74 -3.27 -9.80
C ALA A 271 12.47 -2.72 -9.14
N ILE A 272 11.99 -1.54 -9.55
CA ILE A 272 10.78 -0.92 -9.01
C ILE A 272 9.55 -1.76 -9.34
N LEU A 273 9.38 -2.20 -10.60
CA LEU A 273 8.19 -2.95 -11.05
C LEU A 273 7.99 -4.26 -10.30
N GLY A 274 9.07 -4.90 -9.80
CA GLY A 274 8.86 -6.15 -9.10
C GLY A 274 10.08 -6.72 -8.38
N GLY A 275 11.30 -6.39 -8.81
CA GLY A 275 12.52 -6.93 -8.21
C GLY A 275 12.65 -6.63 -6.72
N ASN A 276 12.36 -5.39 -6.32
CA ASN A 276 12.42 -4.95 -4.94
C ASN A 276 11.34 -5.63 -4.08
N ALA A 277 10.12 -5.72 -4.60
CA ALA A 277 9.02 -6.41 -3.91
C ALA A 277 9.32 -7.91 -3.74
N ALA A 278 9.87 -8.55 -4.76
CA ALA A 278 10.27 -9.95 -4.68
C ALA A 278 11.36 -10.19 -3.62
N ALA A 279 12.35 -9.31 -3.55
CA ALA A 279 13.40 -9.38 -2.53
C ALA A 279 12.81 -9.19 -1.12
N LEU A 280 11.93 -8.20 -0.94
CA LEU A 280 11.29 -7.91 0.34
C LEU A 280 10.40 -9.07 0.83
N LEU A 281 9.63 -9.68 -0.10
CA LEU A 281 8.73 -10.80 0.17
C LEU A 281 9.44 -12.16 0.26
N GLY A 282 10.71 -12.25 -0.16
CA GLY A 282 11.44 -13.51 -0.27
C GLY A 282 10.89 -14.43 -1.36
N LEU A 283 10.35 -13.84 -2.44
CA LEU A 283 9.89 -14.62 -3.60
C LEU A 283 11.10 -15.11 -4.40
N LYS A 284 11.04 -16.35 -4.85
CA LYS A 284 12.06 -16.88 -5.78
C LYS A 284 11.86 -16.19 -7.14
N THR A 285 12.79 -15.36 -7.52
CA THR A 285 12.87 -14.90 -8.91
C THR A 285 13.26 -16.10 -9.74
N GLY A 286 12.31 -16.65 -10.53
CA GLY A 286 12.61 -17.76 -11.42
C GLY A 286 13.75 -17.36 -12.34
N GLN A 287 14.91 -18.01 -12.18
CA GLN A 287 15.89 -18.08 -13.24
C GLN A 287 15.21 -18.87 -14.36
N SER A 288 14.91 -18.20 -15.47
CA SER A 288 14.58 -18.86 -16.73
C SER A 288 15.75 -19.77 -17.06
N SER A 289 15.52 -21.08 -16.93
CA SER A 289 16.45 -22.10 -17.43
C SER A 289 16.45 -22.10 -18.94
#